data_7bfedb291840c310ff2d82b932c906f3
#
_entry.id   7bfedb291840c310ff2d82b932c906f3
#
_cell.length_a   1.000
_cell.length_b   1.000
_cell.length_c   1.000
_cell.angle_alpha   90.00
_cell.angle_beta   90.00
_cell.angle_gamma   90.00
#
_symmetry.space_group_name_H-M   'P 1'
#
loop_
_entity.id
_entity.type
_entity.pdbx_description
1 polymer ?
#
loop_
_entity_poly.entity_id
_entity_poly.type
_entity_poly.pdbx_seq_one_letter_code
_entity_poly.pdbx_strand_id
1 'polypeptide(L)'
;MVSSVEMVLWAIHHATTLLFGVFASAALCGIEINRRHAIELVLVGAVTGCAFGLANAVGGELFARQAYPLVVHLPLVIYLCARYRLSPLLAALGITSAYLSCQFSNWMGIAAFAATDSQIAYYLARIATTLAVFAVLLHWAGDIGPRLAIKSTTELGILLILPLVYYVFDYATNVYTTLFHSGSVVTVEFLAFALCAFYLMFLAVYLREYEEKETAERERWMLETRDSAAIKELEAWRQSGRELSILRHDMRHFLRGLAALIEEDRTDEALKRIDELCEAGDRTAVRRFCANETVNIALSSFNSDINRNGITANLRAAVP
;
A
#
# COMPACT_ATOMS: atom_id res chain seq x y z
N MET A 1 -51.46 15.69 -4.50
CA MET A 1 -51.38 14.26 -4.85
C MET A 1 -49.98 14.01 -5.38
N VAL A 2 -49.22 13.20 -4.70
CA VAL A 2 -47.90 12.76 -5.22
C VAL A 2 -48.12 11.98 -6.51
N SER A 3 -47.44 12.34 -7.59
CA SER A 3 -47.62 11.64 -8.86
C SER A 3 -47.05 10.21 -8.75
N SER A 4 -47.60 9.24 -9.47
CA SER A 4 -47.11 7.87 -9.51
C SER A 4 -45.60 7.84 -9.91
N VAL A 5 -45.16 8.80 -10.72
CA VAL A 5 -43.78 8.97 -11.14
C VAL A 5 -42.88 9.40 -9.98
N GLU A 6 -43.32 10.34 -9.15
CA GLU A 6 -42.55 10.79 -7.99
C GLU A 6 -42.36 9.69 -6.96
N MET A 7 -43.38 8.85 -6.73
CA MET A 7 -43.29 7.71 -5.83
C MET A 7 -42.28 6.64 -6.33
N VAL A 8 -42.26 6.37 -7.63
CA VAL A 8 -41.29 5.45 -8.23
C VAL A 8 -39.86 6.02 -8.13
N LEU A 9 -39.68 7.31 -8.44
CA LEU A 9 -38.37 7.97 -8.35
C LEU A 9 -37.91 8.05 -6.90
N TRP A 10 -38.78 8.30 -5.94
CA TRP A 10 -38.50 8.23 -4.52
C TRP A 10 -37.95 6.85 -4.11
N ALA A 11 -38.61 5.76 -4.53
CA ALA A 11 -38.19 4.40 -4.22
C ALA A 11 -36.82 4.06 -4.86
N ILE A 12 -36.62 4.42 -6.13
CA ILE A 12 -35.34 4.22 -6.84
C ILE A 12 -34.23 5.01 -6.14
N HIS A 13 -34.47 6.27 -5.78
CA HIS A 13 -33.49 7.09 -5.08
C HIS A 13 -33.06 6.45 -3.76
N HIS A 14 -33.99 5.99 -2.92
CA HIS A 14 -33.64 5.36 -1.65
C HIS A 14 -32.89 4.04 -1.84
N ALA A 15 -33.30 3.21 -2.81
CA ALA A 15 -32.61 1.99 -3.14
C ALA A 15 -31.18 2.24 -3.64
N THR A 16 -30.99 3.20 -4.55
CA THR A 16 -29.66 3.55 -5.07
C THR A 16 -28.75 4.14 -3.98
N THR A 17 -29.28 5.00 -3.11
CA THR A 17 -28.49 5.59 -2.00
C THR A 17 -28.08 4.51 -0.99
N LEU A 18 -28.97 3.59 -0.64
CA LEU A 18 -28.68 2.50 0.29
C LEU A 18 -27.61 1.55 -0.28
N LEU A 19 -27.80 1.11 -1.53
CA LEU A 19 -26.82 0.25 -2.19
C LEU A 19 -25.45 0.95 -2.33
N PHE A 20 -25.47 2.22 -2.72
CA PHE A 20 -24.25 3.05 -2.73
C PHE A 20 -23.54 2.99 -1.37
N GLY A 21 -24.27 3.27 -0.28
CA GLY A 21 -23.68 3.27 1.07
C GLY A 21 -23.04 1.94 1.45
N VAL A 22 -23.71 0.83 1.15
CA VAL A 22 -23.21 -0.53 1.45
C VAL A 22 -21.97 -0.88 0.63
N PHE A 23 -22.02 -0.67 -0.69
CA PHE A 23 -20.92 -1.00 -1.59
C PHE A 23 -19.72 -0.07 -1.41
N ALA A 24 -19.96 1.24 -1.25
CA ALA A 24 -18.92 2.22 -1.01
C ALA A 24 -18.19 1.95 0.32
N SER A 25 -18.92 1.63 1.38
CA SER A 25 -18.33 1.24 2.66
C SER A 25 -17.44 0.02 2.55
N ALA A 26 -17.89 -1.03 1.84
CA ALA A 26 -17.13 -2.24 1.63
C ALA A 26 -15.84 -1.98 0.80
N ALA A 27 -15.95 -1.21 -0.28
CA ALA A 27 -14.83 -0.86 -1.14
C ALA A 27 -13.78 -0.02 -0.41
N LEU A 28 -14.20 0.98 0.39
CA LEU A 28 -13.30 1.79 1.22
C LEU A 28 -12.61 0.99 2.33
N CYS A 29 -13.22 -0.11 2.78
CA CYS A 29 -12.59 -1.05 3.70
C CYS A 29 -11.61 -2.03 3.02
N GLY A 30 -11.39 -1.92 1.71
CA GLY A 30 -10.48 -2.78 0.96
C GLY A 30 -11.06 -4.14 0.59
N ILE A 31 -12.39 -4.29 0.62
CA ILE A 31 -13.05 -5.53 0.23
C ILE A 31 -13.19 -5.56 -1.30
N GLU A 32 -12.60 -6.55 -1.94
CA GLU A 32 -12.76 -6.78 -3.38
C GLU A 32 -14.19 -7.16 -3.70
N ILE A 33 -14.85 -6.40 -4.59
CA ILE A 33 -16.23 -6.62 -5.01
C ILE A 33 -16.26 -7.67 -6.12
N ASN A 34 -16.12 -8.94 -5.75
CA ASN A 34 -16.35 -10.05 -6.64
C ASN A 34 -17.86 -10.44 -6.66
N ARG A 35 -18.27 -11.34 -7.57
CA ARG A 35 -19.67 -11.74 -7.71
C ARG A 35 -20.29 -12.26 -6.42
N ARG A 36 -19.54 -12.99 -5.60
CA ARG A 36 -20.02 -13.54 -4.32
C ARG A 36 -20.25 -12.43 -3.30
N HIS A 37 -19.24 -11.56 -3.12
CA HIS A 37 -19.36 -10.43 -2.20
C HIS A 37 -20.44 -9.45 -2.64
N ALA A 38 -20.61 -9.21 -3.95
CA ALA A 38 -21.69 -8.38 -4.46
C ALA A 38 -23.07 -8.92 -4.07
N ILE A 39 -23.31 -10.24 -4.20
CA ILE A 39 -24.57 -10.84 -3.77
C ILE A 39 -24.78 -10.70 -2.25
N GLU A 40 -23.73 -10.97 -1.45
CA GLU A 40 -23.77 -10.80 0.01
C GLU A 40 -24.12 -9.35 0.39
N LEU A 41 -23.48 -8.37 -0.23
CA LEU A 41 -23.72 -6.94 0.02
C LEU A 41 -25.14 -6.49 -0.41
N VAL A 42 -25.65 -6.99 -1.54
CA VAL A 42 -27.03 -6.74 -1.95
C VAL A 42 -28.02 -7.30 -0.93
N LEU A 43 -27.78 -8.51 -0.42
CA LEU A 43 -28.61 -9.12 0.62
C LEU A 43 -28.62 -8.31 1.92
N VAL A 44 -27.43 -7.83 2.36
CA VAL A 44 -27.32 -6.94 3.54
C VAL A 44 -28.07 -5.63 3.28
N GLY A 45 -27.90 -5.04 2.09
CA GLY A 45 -28.66 -3.84 1.70
C GLY A 45 -30.17 -4.09 1.70
N ALA A 46 -30.63 -5.23 1.18
CA ALA A 46 -32.05 -5.57 1.19
C ALA A 46 -32.61 -5.74 2.63
N VAL A 47 -31.87 -6.42 3.51
CA VAL A 47 -32.28 -6.62 4.91
C VAL A 47 -32.34 -5.28 5.66
N THR A 48 -31.29 -4.46 5.55
CA THR A 48 -31.27 -3.12 6.20
C THR A 48 -32.31 -2.17 5.59
N GLY A 49 -32.56 -2.27 4.26
CA GLY A 49 -33.60 -1.52 3.57
C GLY A 49 -35.01 -1.92 4.02
N CYS A 50 -35.28 -3.22 4.18
CA CYS A 50 -36.54 -3.71 4.75
C CYS A 50 -36.74 -3.22 6.20
N ALA A 51 -35.69 -3.27 7.01
CA ALA A 51 -35.72 -2.78 8.38
C ALA A 51 -36.00 -1.26 8.44
N PHE A 52 -35.39 -0.48 7.55
CA PHE A 52 -35.66 0.95 7.41
C PHE A 52 -37.11 1.20 6.94
N GLY A 53 -37.58 0.46 5.95
CA GLY A 53 -38.97 0.54 5.48
C GLY A 53 -40.00 0.22 6.58
N LEU A 54 -39.70 -0.79 7.41
CA LEU A 54 -40.53 -1.12 8.58
C LEU A 54 -40.52 0.01 9.61
N ALA A 55 -39.34 0.58 9.92
CA ALA A 55 -39.23 1.72 10.83
C ALA A 55 -40.05 2.91 10.31
N ASN A 56 -40.04 3.18 9.00
CA ASN A 56 -40.84 4.22 8.36
C ASN A 56 -42.35 3.93 8.45
N ALA A 57 -42.76 2.68 8.25
CA ALA A 57 -44.16 2.27 8.34
C ALA A 57 -44.72 2.38 9.77
N VAL A 58 -43.90 2.11 10.79
CA VAL A 58 -44.30 2.14 12.21
C VAL A 58 -44.27 3.57 12.81
N GLY A 59 -43.20 4.30 12.56
CA GLY A 59 -42.93 5.57 13.23
C GLY A 59 -42.94 6.80 12.32
N GLY A 60 -43.15 6.61 11.01
CA GLY A 60 -43.10 7.68 10.03
C GLY A 60 -41.66 8.07 9.63
N GLU A 61 -41.58 9.02 8.66
CA GLU A 61 -40.30 9.39 8.03
C GLU A 61 -39.28 9.96 9.02
N LEU A 62 -39.71 10.79 9.95
CA LEU A 62 -38.82 11.40 10.94
C LEU A 62 -38.19 10.34 11.86
N PHE A 63 -39.02 9.42 12.36
CA PHE A 63 -38.54 8.30 13.19
C PHE A 63 -37.57 7.41 12.42
N ALA A 64 -37.87 7.05 11.17
CA ALA A 64 -37.00 6.23 10.33
C ALA A 64 -35.64 6.91 10.10
N ARG A 65 -35.64 8.23 9.84
CA ARG A 65 -34.39 9.03 9.72
C ARG A 65 -33.58 9.03 11.02
N GLN A 66 -34.22 9.20 12.16
CA GLN A 66 -33.56 9.18 13.46
C GLN A 66 -33.02 7.80 13.83
N ALA A 67 -33.73 6.75 13.46
CA ALA A 67 -33.33 5.36 13.68
C ALA A 67 -32.28 4.84 12.68
N TYR A 68 -32.04 5.54 11.58
CA TYR A 68 -31.16 5.11 10.49
C TYR A 68 -29.75 4.67 10.95
N PRO A 69 -29.05 5.38 11.87
CA PRO A 69 -27.77 4.95 12.42
C PRO A 69 -27.82 3.57 13.07
N LEU A 70 -28.88 3.27 13.78
CA LEU A 70 -29.06 2.01 14.50
C LEU A 70 -29.57 0.88 13.60
N VAL A 71 -30.39 1.22 12.61
CA VAL A 71 -31.07 0.23 11.75
C VAL A 71 -30.23 -0.13 10.52
N VAL A 72 -29.41 0.80 10.02
CA VAL A 72 -28.61 0.59 8.80
C VAL A 72 -27.11 0.60 9.09
N HIS A 73 -26.58 1.66 9.71
CA HIS A 73 -25.14 1.81 9.85
C HIS A 73 -24.55 0.83 10.87
N LEU A 74 -25.15 0.70 12.05
CA LEU A 74 -24.64 -0.20 13.08
C LEU A 74 -24.67 -1.69 12.65
N PRO A 75 -25.76 -2.23 12.06
CA PRO A 75 -25.73 -3.58 11.51
C PRO A 75 -24.71 -3.78 10.41
N LEU A 76 -24.47 -2.78 9.57
CA LEU A 76 -23.44 -2.83 8.54
C LEU A 76 -22.03 -2.87 9.15
N VAL A 77 -21.73 -2.07 10.19
CA VAL A 77 -20.46 -2.16 10.95
C VAL A 77 -20.28 -3.58 11.49
N ILE A 78 -21.30 -4.11 12.19
CA ILE A 78 -21.24 -5.45 12.78
C ILE A 78 -21.01 -6.51 11.69
N TYR A 79 -21.73 -6.41 10.58
CA TYR A 79 -21.58 -7.33 9.45
C TYR A 79 -20.15 -7.30 8.86
N LEU A 80 -19.62 -6.10 8.59
CA LEU A 80 -18.26 -5.95 8.04
C LEU A 80 -17.19 -6.51 9.00
N CYS A 81 -17.31 -6.22 10.29
CA CYS A 81 -16.40 -6.75 11.30
C CYS A 81 -16.50 -8.28 11.43
N ALA A 82 -17.70 -8.83 11.50
CA ALA A 82 -17.91 -10.26 11.71
C ALA A 82 -17.56 -11.09 10.47
N ARG A 83 -17.98 -10.64 9.28
CA ARG A 83 -17.84 -11.40 8.03
C ARG A 83 -16.45 -11.32 7.45
N TYR A 84 -15.83 -10.14 7.47
CA TYR A 84 -14.51 -9.88 6.87
C TYR A 84 -13.39 -9.72 7.90
N ARG A 85 -13.69 -9.88 9.19
CA ARG A 85 -12.72 -9.74 10.30
C ARG A 85 -11.99 -8.40 10.33
N LEU A 86 -12.70 -7.34 9.94
CA LEU A 86 -12.16 -6.00 9.93
C LEU A 86 -12.12 -5.39 11.34
N SER A 87 -11.19 -4.47 11.56
CA SER A 87 -11.20 -3.67 12.79
C SER A 87 -12.45 -2.76 12.82
N PRO A 88 -13.07 -2.54 13.99
CA PRO A 88 -14.21 -1.63 14.12
C PRO A 88 -13.93 -0.21 13.64
N LEU A 89 -12.68 0.26 13.83
CA LEU A 89 -12.24 1.58 13.35
C LEU A 89 -12.25 1.69 11.83
N LEU A 90 -11.77 0.65 11.13
CA LEU A 90 -11.77 0.62 9.66
C LEU A 90 -13.20 0.55 9.12
N ALA A 91 -14.07 -0.27 9.72
CA ALA A 91 -15.47 -0.36 9.32
C ALA A 91 -16.22 0.97 9.56
N ALA A 92 -15.99 1.63 10.70
CA ALA A 92 -16.54 2.94 10.99
C ALA A 92 -16.04 4.01 10.01
N LEU A 93 -14.74 4.01 9.70
CA LEU A 93 -14.14 4.91 8.71
C LEU A 93 -14.77 4.71 7.32
N GLY A 94 -14.92 3.48 6.86
CA GLY A 94 -15.55 3.18 5.57
C GLY A 94 -16.99 3.68 5.49
N ILE A 95 -17.79 3.43 6.54
CA ILE A 95 -19.21 3.83 6.59
C ILE A 95 -19.36 5.35 6.68
N THR A 96 -18.61 6.01 7.57
CA THR A 96 -18.71 7.48 7.72
C THR A 96 -18.18 8.22 6.50
N SER A 97 -17.16 7.69 5.83
CA SER A 97 -16.64 8.23 4.57
C SER A 97 -17.61 8.02 3.41
N ALA A 98 -18.27 6.86 3.32
CA ALA A 98 -19.34 6.62 2.35
C ALA A 98 -20.52 7.57 2.59
N TYR A 99 -20.92 7.79 3.86
CA TYR A 99 -21.94 8.77 4.23
C TYR A 99 -21.57 10.19 3.79
N LEU A 100 -20.34 10.63 4.05
CA LEU A 100 -19.85 11.93 3.61
C LEU A 100 -19.93 12.08 2.09
N SER A 101 -19.58 11.02 1.35
CA SER A 101 -19.68 11.01 -0.12
C SER A 101 -21.10 11.12 -0.64
N CYS A 102 -22.11 10.62 0.10
CA CYS A 102 -23.53 10.77 -0.24
C CYS A 102 -24.00 12.22 -0.20
N GLN A 103 -23.37 13.08 0.60
CA GLN A 103 -23.80 14.47 0.75
C GLN A 103 -23.68 15.27 -0.54
N PHE A 104 -22.70 14.93 -1.38
CA PHE A 104 -22.57 15.57 -2.68
C PHE A 104 -23.83 15.38 -3.54
N SER A 105 -24.41 14.18 -3.54
CA SER A 105 -25.68 13.89 -4.24
C SER A 105 -26.84 14.65 -3.62
N ASN A 106 -26.86 14.83 -2.30
CA ASN A 106 -27.87 15.60 -1.60
C ASN A 106 -27.86 17.06 -2.05
N TRP A 107 -26.69 17.71 -2.07
CA TRP A 107 -26.53 19.08 -2.51
C TRP A 107 -26.95 19.29 -3.97
N MET A 108 -26.59 18.36 -4.86
CA MET A 108 -26.98 18.44 -6.27
C MET A 108 -28.49 18.32 -6.44
N GLY A 109 -29.14 17.48 -5.65
CA GLY A 109 -30.62 17.42 -5.64
C GLY A 109 -31.26 18.72 -5.18
N ILE A 110 -30.79 19.31 -4.07
CA ILE A 110 -31.27 20.59 -3.56
C ILE A 110 -31.07 21.70 -4.61
N ALA A 111 -29.90 21.75 -5.26
CA ALA A 111 -29.62 22.72 -6.31
C ALA A 111 -30.57 22.58 -7.52
N ALA A 112 -30.84 21.31 -7.95
CA ALA A 112 -31.76 21.04 -9.04
C ALA A 112 -33.21 21.44 -8.66
N PHE A 113 -33.66 21.19 -7.43
CA PHE A 113 -34.94 21.62 -6.93
C PHE A 113 -35.04 23.15 -6.90
N ALA A 114 -34.00 23.82 -6.36
CA ALA A 114 -33.99 25.30 -6.28
C ALA A 114 -34.00 25.97 -7.68
N ALA A 115 -33.44 25.31 -8.70
CA ALA A 115 -33.43 25.85 -10.07
C ALA A 115 -34.72 25.58 -10.85
N THR A 116 -35.47 24.51 -10.54
CA THR A 116 -36.58 24.04 -11.38
C THR A 116 -37.92 23.97 -10.66
N ASP A 117 -37.93 24.11 -9.33
CA ASP A 117 -39.10 23.89 -8.44
C ASP A 117 -39.82 22.55 -8.69
N SER A 118 -39.05 21.53 -9.12
CA SER A 118 -39.53 20.21 -9.51
C SER A 118 -38.97 19.10 -8.64
N GLN A 119 -39.84 18.31 -7.99
CA GLN A 119 -39.46 17.12 -7.23
C GLN A 119 -38.88 16.02 -8.16
N ILE A 120 -39.33 15.96 -9.38
CA ILE A 120 -38.77 15.01 -10.38
C ILE A 120 -37.32 15.35 -10.67
N ALA A 121 -36.99 16.63 -10.88
CA ALA A 121 -35.63 17.08 -11.12
C ALA A 121 -34.73 16.80 -9.89
N TYR A 122 -35.24 17.00 -8.68
CA TYR A 122 -34.55 16.66 -7.43
C TYR A 122 -34.12 15.19 -7.38
N TYR A 123 -35.07 14.27 -7.60
CA TYR A 123 -34.74 12.82 -7.55
C TYR A 123 -33.83 12.39 -8.69
N LEU A 124 -34.06 12.88 -9.92
CA LEU A 124 -33.19 12.55 -11.06
C LEU A 124 -31.75 13.04 -10.83
N ALA A 125 -31.58 14.27 -10.37
CA ALA A 125 -30.25 14.80 -10.06
C ALA A 125 -29.55 13.97 -8.98
N ARG A 126 -30.26 13.60 -7.93
CA ARG A 126 -29.73 12.75 -6.86
C ARG A 126 -29.29 11.37 -7.35
N ILE A 127 -30.16 10.69 -8.12
CA ILE A 127 -29.84 9.36 -8.68
C ILE A 127 -28.62 9.45 -9.59
N ALA A 128 -28.62 10.40 -10.55
CA ALA A 128 -27.52 10.57 -11.49
C ALA A 128 -26.19 10.87 -10.77
N THR A 129 -26.23 11.78 -9.80
CA THR A 129 -25.03 12.13 -9.04
C THR A 129 -24.55 11.01 -8.13
N THR A 130 -25.48 10.25 -7.50
CA THR A 130 -25.12 9.07 -6.69
C THR A 130 -24.38 8.06 -7.55
N LEU A 131 -24.87 7.76 -8.76
CA LEU A 131 -24.22 6.82 -9.67
C LEU A 131 -22.85 7.33 -10.16
N ALA A 132 -22.73 8.64 -10.45
CA ALA A 132 -21.47 9.24 -10.86
C ALA A 132 -20.43 9.18 -9.73
N VAL A 133 -20.80 9.59 -8.51
CA VAL A 133 -19.92 9.49 -7.32
C VAL A 133 -19.54 8.05 -7.03
N PHE A 134 -20.47 7.12 -7.22
CA PHE A 134 -20.19 5.69 -7.04
C PHE A 134 -19.14 5.18 -8.03
N ALA A 135 -19.26 5.54 -9.30
CA ALA A 135 -18.28 5.15 -10.32
C ALA A 135 -16.87 5.69 -10.01
N VAL A 136 -16.80 6.98 -9.63
CA VAL A 136 -15.54 7.62 -9.22
C VAL A 136 -14.96 6.95 -7.97
N LEU A 137 -15.79 6.70 -6.96
CA LEU A 137 -15.37 6.11 -5.71
C LEU A 137 -14.88 4.67 -5.88
N LEU A 138 -15.55 3.85 -6.68
CA LEU A 138 -15.10 2.49 -6.97
C LEU A 138 -13.76 2.46 -7.68
N HIS A 139 -13.53 3.40 -8.60
CA HIS A 139 -12.24 3.52 -9.28
C HIS A 139 -11.10 3.83 -8.30
N TRP A 140 -11.32 4.77 -7.36
CA TRP A 140 -10.30 5.17 -6.40
C TRP A 140 -10.21 4.23 -5.19
N ALA A 141 -11.31 3.63 -4.77
CA ALA A 141 -11.34 2.73 -3.61
C ALA A 141 -10.53 1.45 -3.84
N GLY A 142 -10.40 0.99 -5.09
CA GLY A 142 -9.53 -0.13 -5.45
C GLY A 142 -8.09 0.07 -5.01
N ASP A 143 -7.60 1.32 -5.08
CA ASP A 143 -6.23 1.67 -4.68
C ASP A 143 -6.12 2.08 -3.21
N ILE A 144 -7.14 2.77 -2.68
CA ILE A 144 -7.12 3.36 -1.33
C ILE A 144 -7.52 2.32 -0.27
N GLY A 145 -8.52 1.50 -0.54
CA GLY A 145 -9.07 0.53 0.43
C GLY A 145 -8.02 -0.44 0.99
N PRO A 146 -7.24 -1.15 0.16
CA PRO A 146 -6.17 -2.01 0.63
C PRO A 146 -5.10 -1.28 1.46
N ARG A 147 -4.79 -0.03 1.11
CA ARG A 147 -3.84 0.81 1.86
C ARG A 147 -4.38 1.21 3.23
N LEU A 148 -5.67 1.47 3.35
CA LEU A 148 -6.33 1.74 4.63
C LEU A 148 -6.34 0.50 5.52
N ALA A 149 -6.54 -0.68 4.95
CA ALA A 149 -6.62 -1.94 5.71
C ALA A 149 -5.32 -2.31 6.44
N ILE A 150 -4.16 -1.86 5.97
CA ILE A 150 -2.85 -2.10 6.59
C ILE A 150 -2.40 -1.01 7.57
N LYS A 151 -3.20 0.06 7.73
CA LYS A 151 -2.90 1.17 8.62
C LYS A 151 -3.03 0.77 10.10
N SER A 152 -2.21 1.40 10.94
CA SER A 152 -2.27 1.21 12.39
C SER A 152 -3.59 1.74 12.98
N THR A 153 -3.95 1.27 14.18
CA THR A 153 -5.14 1.75 14.90
C THR A 153 -5.12 3.25 15.16
N THR A 154 -3.93 3.81 15.42
CA THR A 154 -3.75 5.26 15.63
C THR A 154 -4.01 6.04 14.34
N GLU A 155 -3.44 5.61 13.22
CA GLU A 155 -3.66 6.24 11.91
C GLU A 155 -5.13 6.17 11.50
N LEU A 156 -5.77 5.00 11.66
CA LEU A 156 -7.21 4.84 11.39
C LEU A 156 -8.06 5.75 12.28
N GLY A 157 -7.70 5.89 13.58
CA GLY A 157 -8.35 6.79 14.50
C GLY A 157 -8.28 8.25 14.03
N ILE A 158 -7.11 8.71 13.61
CA ILE A 158 -6.90 10.06 13.09
C ILE A 158 -7.73 10.29 11.82
N LEU A 159 -7.71 9.34 10.88
CA LEU A 159 -8.49 9.43 9.64
C LEU A 159 -10.01 9.42 9.88
N LEU A 160 -10.46 8.71 10.92
CA LEU A 160 -11.87 8.61 11.28
C LEU A 160 -12.43 9.92 11.87
N ILE A 161 -11.62 10.74 12.54
CA ILE A 161 -12.09 11.92 13.28
C ILE A 161 -12.95 12.82 12.38
N LEU A 162 -12.48 13.16 11.19
CA LEU A 162 -13.18 14.11 10.33
C LEU A 162 -14.52 13.56 9.80
N PRO A 163 -14.59 12.38 9.16
CA PRO A 163 -15.86 11.81 8.71
C PRO A 163 -16.84 11.58 9.86
N LEU A 164 -16.35 11.19 11.04
CA LEU A 164 -17.17 10.95 12.22
C LEU A 164 -17.74 12.25 12.78
N VAL A 165 -16.93 13.30 12.91
CA VAL A 165 -17.38 14.62 13.37
C VAL A 165 -18.44 15.17 12.43
N TYR A 166 -18.21 15.07 11.11
CA TYR A 166 -19.21 15.47 10.13
C TYR A 166 -20.51 14.67 10.28
N TYR A 167 -20.42 13.35 10.41
CA TYR A 167 -21.55 12.46 10.58
C TYR A 167 -22.39 12.82 11.81
N VAL A 168 -21.73 12.97 12.96
CA VAL A 168 -22.40 13.34 14.21
C VAL A 168 -23.04 14.74 14.11
N PHE A 169 -22.32 15.68 13.51
CA PHE A 169 -22.81 17.03 13.31
C PHE A 169 -24.05 17.08 12.42
N ASP A 170 -24.02 16.42 11.26
CA ASP A 170 -25.14 16.37 10.32
C ASP A 170 -26.38 15.73 10.95
N TYR A 171 -26.22 14.63 11.68
CA TYR A 171 -27.32 14.02 12.43
C TYR A 171 -27.83 14.92 13.54
N ALA A 172 -26.98 15.56 14.32
CA ALA A 172 -27.38 16.44 15.40
C ALA A 172 -28.18 17.64 14.89
N THR A 173 -27.79 18.20 13.74
CA THR A 173 -28.37 19.45 13.23
C THR A 173 -29.54 19.23 12.29
N ASN A 174 -29.50 18.21 11.42
CA ASN A 174 -30.52 18.01 10.39
C ASN A 174 -31.60 16.97 10.77
N VAL A 175 -31.26 16.03 11.68
CA VAL A 175 -32.13 14.90 12.01
C VAL A 175 -32.75 15.02 13.40
N TYR A 176 -31.94 15.39 14.42
CA TYR A 176 -32.40 15.43 15.82
C TYR A 176 -32.85 16.82 16.27
N THR A 177 -32.48 17.89 15.57
CA THR A 177 -32.90 19.25 15.93
C THR A 177 -33.40 20.00 14.71
N THR A 178 -34.23 21.02 14.97
CA THR A 178 -34.72 21.98 13.96
C THR A 178 -33.86 23.24 13.91
N LEU A 179 -32.68 23.23 14.51
CA LEU A 179 -31.78 24.38 14.65
C LEU A 179 -31.45 25.07 13.33
N PHE A 180 -31.28 24.29 12.25
CA PHE A 180 -31.01 24.83 10.92
C PHE A 180 -32.23 25.44 10.22
N HIS A 181 -33.44 25.02 10.59
CA HIS A 181 -34.65 25.60 10.03
C HIS A 181 -35.02 26.96 10.71
N SER A 182 -34.43 27.21 11.88
CA SER A 182 -34.63 28.44 12.67
C SER A 182 -33.37 29.30 12.80
N GLY A 183 -32.23 28.83 12.40
CA GLY A 183 -30.91 29.49 12.56
C GLY A 183 -30.38 30.12 11.27
N SER A 184 -29.45 31.03 11.41
CA SER A 184 -28.87 31.77 10.29
C SER A 184 -28.14 30.84 9.31
N VAL A 185 -28.41 31.00 8.03
CA VAL A 185 -27.72 30.40 6.88
C VAL A 185 -26.19 30.55 7.01
N VAL A 186 -25.73 31.63 7.62
CA VAL A 186 -24.33 31.96 7.89
C VAL A 186 -23.64 30.88 8.74
N THR A 187 -24.32 30.30 9.73
CA THR A 187 -23.71 29.28 10.61
C THR A 187 -23.47 27.97 9.86
N VAL A 188 -24.37 27.60 8.95
CA VAL A 188 -24.26 26.39 8.13
C VAL A 188 -23.12 26.50 7.12
N GLU A 189 -23.04 27.64 6.43
CA GLU A 189 -22.00 27.92 5.45
C GLU A 189 -20.63 28.05 6.12
N PHE A 190 -20.53 28.73 7.26
CA PHE A 190 -19.29 28.87 8.01
C PHE A 190 -18.77 27.53 8.52
N LEU A 191 -19.65 26.65 8.99
CA LEU A 191 -19.23 25.35 9.50
C LEU A 191 -18.74 24.43 8.39
N ALA A 192 -19.41 24.41 7.23
CA ALA A 192 -18.94 23.67 6.06
C ALA A 192 -17.56 24.16 5.60
N PHE A 193 -17.37 25.48 5.58
CA PHE A 193 -16.09 26.11 5.29
C PHE A 193 -15.02 25.73 6.31
N ALA A 194 -15.33 25.81 7.60
CA ALA A 194 -14.41 25.46 8.67
C ALA A 194 -13.98 23.97 8.59
N LEU A 195 -14.92 23.06 8.34
CA LEU A 195 -14.63 21.64 8.12
C LEU A 195 -13.70 21.42 6.92
N CYS A 196 -13.93 22.08 5.79
CA CYS A 196 -13.07 22.02 4.64
C CYS A 196 -11.67 22.59 4.93
N ALA A 197 -11.58 23.70 5.64
CA ALA A 197 -10.30 24.30 6.04
C ALA A 197 -9.51 23.40 6.99
N PHE A 198 -10.17 22.80 8.00
CA PHE A 198 -9.56 21.82 8.89
C PHE A 198 -9.11 20.57 8.14
N TYR A 199 -9.89 20.10 7.17
CA TYR A 199 -9.51 18.96 6.34
C TYR A 199 -8.27 19.24 5.50
N LEU A 200 -8.20 20.39 4.86
CA LEU A 200 -7.03 20.80 4.08
C LEU A 200 -5.78 20.93 4.98
N MET A 201 -5.94 21.49 6.17
CA MET A 201 -4.86 21.58 7.15
C MET A 201 -4.41 20.19 7.62
N PHE A 202 -5.36 19.32 7.94
CA PHE A 202 -5.07 17.92 8.29
C PHE A 202 -4.35 17.19 7.15
N LEU A 203 -4.82 17.35 5.92
CA LEU A 203 -4.22 16.72 4.74
C LEU A 203 -2.78 17.22 4.53
N ALA A 204 -2.54 18.52 4.70
CA ALA A 204 -1.20 19.10 4.58
C ALA A 204 -0.23 18.54 5.64
N VAL A 205 -0.68 18.44 6.90
CA VAL A 205 0.13 17.86 7.99
C VAL A 205 0.39 16.38 7.75
N TYR A 206 -0.65 15.63 7.35
CA TYR A 206 -0.55 14.20 7.09
C TYR A 206 0.42 13.88 5.92
N LEU A 207 0.32 14.64 4.82
CA LEU A 207 1.21 14.47 3.68
C LEU A 207 2.66 14.78 4.04
N ARG A 208 2.87 15.84 4.82
CA ARG A 208 4.21 16.20 5.29
C ARG A 208 4.82 15.10 6.17
N GLU A 209 4.05 14.58 7.13
CA GLU A 209 4.51 13.51 8.01
C GLU A 209 4.77 12.20 7.26
N TYR A 210 3.97 11.94 6.21
CA TYR A 210 4.18 10.79 5.32
C TYR A 210 5.47 10.93 4.52
N GLU A 211 5.74 12.11 3.94
CA GLU A 211 6.98 12.38 3.20
C GLU A 211 8.22 12.29 4.11
N GLU A 212 8.14 12.81 5.34
CA GLU A 212 9.23 12.73 6.32
C GLU A 212 9.53 11.26 6.70
N LYS A 213 8.52 10.43 6.87
CA LYS A 213 8.71 8.99 7.13
C LYS A 213 9.32 8.26 5.93
N GLU A 214 8.83 8.51 4.73
CA GLU A 214 9.35 7.86 3.52
C GLU A 214 10.81 8.24 3.26
N THR A 215 11.18 9.49 3.48
CA THR A 215 12.58 9.95 3.36
C THR A 215 13.47 9.31 4.42
N ALA A 216 13.03 9.24 5.68
CA ALA A 216 13.76 8.58 6.76
C ALA A 216 13.95 7.07 6.52
N GLU A 217 12.95 6.38 6.01
CA GLU A 217 13.06 4.96 5.65
C GLU A 217 14.03 4.74 4.47
N ARG A 218 14.03 5.62 3.47
CA ARG A 218 14.99 5.56 2.35
C ARG A 218 16.42 5.81 2.82
N GLU A 219 16.63 6.80 3.70
CA GLU A 219 17.95 7.08 4.29
C GLU A 219 18.46 5.88 5.11
N ARG A 220 17.60 5.32 5.94
CA ARG A 220 17.92 4.12 6.71
C ARG A 220 18.30 2.94 5.81
N TRP A 221 17.53 2.67 4.78
CA TRP A 221 17.84 1.60 3.82
C TRP A 221 19.18 1.83 3.09
N MET A 222 19.47 3.08 2.70
CA MET A 222 20.76 3.42 2.10
C MET A 222 21.94 3.22 3.06
N LEU A 223 21.79 3.58 4.35
CA LEU A 223 22.78 3.35 5.37
C LEU A 223 23.03 1.86 5.60
N GLU A 224 21.98 1.05 5.76
CA GLU A 224 22.07 -0.40 5.93
C GLU A 224 22.74 -1.08 4.72
N THR A 225 22.47 -0.58 3.52
CA THR A 225 23.11 -1.08 2.29
C THR A 225 24.60 -0.74 2.24
N ARG A 226 24.99 0.48 2.63
CA ARG A 226 26.38 0.91 2.71
C ARG A 226 27.15 0.15 3.77
N ASP A 227 26.56 -0.05 4.95
CA ASP A 227 27.19 -0.81 6.04
C ASP A 227 27.43 -2.26 5.64
N SER A 228 26.46 -2.90 5.00
CA SER A 228 26.63 -4.27 4.51
C SER A 228 27.69 -4.39 3.41
N ALA A 229 27.79 -3.38 2.54
CA ALA A 229 28.85 -3.34 1.52
C ALA A 229 30.24 -3.16 2.16
N ALA A 230 30.36 -2.25 3.13
CA ALA A 230 31.61 -2.00 3.85
C ALA A 230 32.07 -3.25 4.65
N ILE A 231 31.14 -3.96 5.28
CA ILE A 231 31.46 -5.22 5.98
C ILE A 231 32.00 -6.27 5.02
N LYS A 232 31.35 -6.46 3.86
CA LYS A 232 31.82 -7.40 2.82
C LYS A 232 33.22 -7.03 2.30
N GLU A 233 33.46 -5.75 2.07
CA GLU A 233 34.77 -5.27 1.64
C GLU A 233 35.84 -5.55 2.72
N LEU A 234 35.54 -5.25 3.99
CA LEU A 234 36.45 -5.54 5.11
C LEU A 234 36.75 -7.05 5.25
N GLU A 235 35.74 -7.91 5.05
CA GLU A 235 35.92 -9.36 5.06
C GLU A 235 36.83 -9.82 3.91
N ALA A 236 36.63 -9.28 2.70
CA ALA A 236 37.50 -9.57 1.56
C ALA A 236 38.95 -9.13 1.83
N TRP A 237 39.16 -7.94 2.39
CA TRP A 237 40.49 -7.46 2.79
C TRP A 237 41.14 -8.37 3.84
N ARG A 238 40.38 -8.79 4.85
CA ARG A 238 40.88 -9.74 5.87
C ARG A 238 41.22 -11.09 5.29
N GLN A 239 40.43 -11.58 4.34
CA GLN A 239 40.70 -12.83 3.64
C GLN A 239 41.97 -12.73 2.82
N SER A 240 42.13 -11.69 2.01
CA SER A 240 43.35 -11.43 1.23
C SER A 240 44.59 -11.30 2.12
N GLY A 241 44.48 -10.60 3.25
CA GLY A 241 45.56 -10.50 4.23
C GLY A 241 45.96 -11.81 4.85
N ARG A 242 45.03 -12.74 5.09
CA ARG A 242 45.34 -14.09 5.57
C ARG A 242 46.04 -14.90 4.50
N GLU A 243 45.59 -14.86 3.26
CA GLU A 243 46.20 -15.58 2.11
C GLU A 243 47.64 -15.11 1.88
N LEU A 244 47.88 -13.80 1.91
CA LEU A 244 49.23 -13.24 1.82
C LEU A 244 50.14 -13.65 2.99
N SER A 245 49.57 -13.76 4.21
CA SER A 245 50.34 -14.25 5.36
C SER A 245 50.75 -15.70 5.23
N ILE A 246 49.86 -16.54 4.75
CA ILE A 246 50.15 -17.97 4.47
C ILE A 246 51.23 -18.07 3.38
N LEU A 247 51.04 -17.36 2.27
CA LEU A 247 52.00 -17.37 1.16
C LEU A 247 53.39 -16.94 1.62
N ARG A 248 53.47 -15.86 2.45
CA ARG A 248 54.73 -15.38 3.01
C ARG A 248 55.40 -16.40 3.93
N HIS A 249 54.61 -17.10 4.74
CA HIS A 249 55.08 -18.19 5.58
C HIS A 249 55.68 -19.33 4.76
N ASP A 250 54.94 -19.78 3.74
CA ASP A 250 55.32 -20.88 2.90
C ASP A 250 56.58 -20.56 2.05
N MET A 251 56.65 -19.36 1.50
CA MET A 251 57.83 -18.86 0.83
C MET A 251 59.06 -18.81 1.74
N ARG A 252 58.88 -18.42 3.00
CA ARG A 252 60.01 -18.40 3.98
C ARG A 252 60.46 -19.82 4.30
N HIS A 253 59.56 -20.78 4.42
CA HIS A 253 59.90 -22.19 4.62
C HIS A 253 60.61 -22.78 3.43
N PHE A 254 60.13 -22.47 2.23
CA PHE A 254 60.75 -22.89 0.98
C PHE A 254 62.20 -22.36 0.85
N LEU A 255 62.39 -21.06 1.07
CA LEU A 255 63.74 -20.43 1.01
C LEU A 255 64.69 -21.00 2.06
N ARG A 256 64.23 -21.30 3.28
CA ARG A 256 65.08 -21.94 4.31
C ARG A 256 65.43 -23.35 3.91
N GLY A 257 64.51 -24.11 3.33
CA GLY A 257 64.79 -25.45 2.81
C GLY A 257 65.83 -25.43 1.68
N LEU A 258 65.76 -24.46 0.78
CA LEU A 258 66.81 -24.28 -0.26
C LEU A 258 68.15 -23.92 0.34
N ALA A 259 68.21 -22.99 1.32
CA ALA A 259 69.44 -22.63 1.98
C ALA A 259 70.13 -23.84 2.65
N ALA A 260 69.35 -24.69 3.34
CA ALA A 260 69.87 -25.92 3.97
C ALA A 260 70.46 -26.90 2.94
N LEU A 261 69.77 -27.08 1.78
CA LEU A 261 70.32 -27.96 0.70
C LEU A 261 71.60 -27.41 0.12
N ILE A 262 71.78 -26.12 -0.02
CA ILE A 262 72.99 -25.50 -0.52
C ILE A 262 74.11 -25.58 0.54
N GLU A 263 73.86 -25.45 1.81
CA GLU A 263 74.81 -25.63 2.91
C GLU A 263 75.29 -27.10 3.01
N GLU A 264 74.48 -28.07 2.61
CA GLU A 264 74.81 -29.50 2.55
C GLU A 264 75.50 -29.93 1.25
N ASP A 265 75.84 -28.96 0.39
CA ASP A 265 76.44 -29.17 -0.96
C ASP A 265 75.57 -29.99 -1.96
N ARG A 266 74.24 -30.02 -1.75
CA ARG A 266 73.21 -30.71 -2.57
C ARG A 266 72.56 -29.72 -3.55
N THR A 267 73.37 -29.07 -4.35
CA THR A 267 72.94 -27.99 -5.25
C THR A 267 71.99 -28.46 -6.35
N ASP A 268 72.15 -29.66 -6.84
CA ASP A 268 71.29 -30.25 -7.87
C ASP A 268 69.85 -30.46 -7.37
N GLU A 269 69.67 -30.83 -6.10
CA GLU A 269 68.34 -30.97 -5.48
C GLU A 269 67.72 -29.65 -5.23
N ALA A 270 68.46 -28.62 -4.87
CA ALA A 270 67.94 -27.25 -4.71
C ALA A 270 67.44 -26.68 -6.04
N LEU A 271 68.16 -26.89 -7.15
CA LEU A 271 67.75 -26.51 -8.51
C LEU A 271 66.46 -27.21 -8.92
N LYS A 272 66.40 -28.51 -8.71
CA LYS A 272 65.18 -29.29 -9.01
C LYS A 272 63.95 -28.79 -8.25
N ARG A 273 64.06 -28.41 -6.97
CA ARG A 273 62.97 -27.82 -6.19
C ARG A 273 62.54 -26.44 -6.70
N ILE A 274 63.47 -25.62 -7.20
CA ILE A 274 63.16 -24.34 -7.83
C ILE A 274 62.36 -24.56 -9.12
N ASP A 275 62.82 -25.51 -9.96
CA ASP A 275 62.13 -25.84 -11.20
C ASP A 275 60.69 -26.37 -10.95
N GLU A 276 60.54 -27.27 -9.97
CA GLU A 276 59.20 -27.74 -9.55
C GLU A 276 58.26 -26.62 -9.09
N LEU A 277 58.77 -25.61 -8.39
CA LEU A 277 57.97 -24.44 -7.95
C LEU A 277 57.64 -23.54 -9.14
N CYS A 278 58.55 -23.29 -10.04
CA CYS A 278 58.31 -22.51 -11.26
C CYS A 278 57.25 -23.17 -12.14
N GLU A 279 57.35 -24.51 -12.36
CA GLU A 279 56.31 -25.25 -13.10
C GLU A 279 54.94 -25.22 -12.39
N ALA A 280 54.89 -25.28 -11.07
CA ALA A 280 53.65 -25.18 -10.32
C ALA A 280 53.06 -23.76 -10.44
N GLY A 281 53.90 -22.71 -10.42
CA GLY A 281 53.51 -21.33 -10.65
C GLY A 281 52.92 -21.11 -12.04
N ASP A 282 53.56 -21.68 -13.07
CA ASP A 282 53.09 -21.56 -14.46
C ASP A 282 51.74 -22.27 -14.69
N ARG A 283 51.49 -23.37 -13.98
CA ARG A 283 50.19 -24.07 -14.04
C ARG A 283 49.05 -23.29 -13.38
N THR A 284 49.38 -22.45 -12.39
CA THR A 284 48.39 -21.60 -11.66
C THR A 284 48.29 -20.18 -12.21
N ALA A 285 49.15 -19.82 -13.17
CA ALA A 285 49.12 -18.49 -13.78
C ALA A 285 47.78 -18.21 -14.47
N VAL A 286 47.13 -17.13 -14.08
CA VAL A 286 45.85 -16.67 -14.70
C VAL A 286 46.13 -16.34 -16.17
N ARG A 287 45.75 -17.22 -17.10
CA ARG A 287 45.88 -16.96 -18.54
C ARG A 287 45.00 -15.76 -18.92
N ARG A 288 45.60 -14.77 -19.58
CA ARG A 288 44.88 -13.64 -20.15
C ARG A 288 44.29 -14.04 -21.51
N PHE A 289 42.98 -14.20 -21.56
CA PHE A 289 42.26 -14.63 -22.77
C PHE A 289 41.77 -13.42 -23.60
N CYS A 290 41.51 -12.26 -22.96
CA CYS A 290 41.06 -11.05 -23.64
C CYS A 290 41.45 -9.78 -22.87
N ALA A 291 41.23 -8.61 -23.47
CA ALA A 291 41.52 -7.30 -22.88
C ALA A 291 40.50 -6.89 -21.84
N ASN A 292 39.26 -7.38 -21.93
CA ASN A 292 38.19 -7.08 -21.01
C ASN A 292 38.36 -7.88 -19.71
N GLU A 293 38.53 -7.16 -18.58
CA GLU A 293 38.87 -7.76 -17.29
C GLU A 293 37.75 -8.69 -16.76
N THR A 294 36.48 -8.26 -16.87
CA THR A 294 35.33 -9.04 -16.41
C THR A 294 35.19 -10.37 -17.18
N VAL A 295 35.34 -10.30 -18.50
CA VAL A 295 35.27 -11.46 -19.37
C VAL A 295 36.50 -12.39 -19.14
N ASN A 296 37.67 -11.80 -18.92
CA ASN A 296 38.89 -12.56 -18.64
C ASN A 296 38.80 -13.33 -17.32
N ILE A 297 38.21 -12.73 -16.25
CA ILE A 297 38.00 -13.42 -14.97
C ILE A 297 37.06 -14.64 -15.17
N ALA A 298 35.95 -14.44 -15.87
CA ALA A 298 34.98 -15.50 -16.14
C ALA A 298 35.61 -16.67 -16.95
N LEU A 299 36.37 -16.34 -18.00
CA LEU A 299 37.04 -17.32 -18.82
C LEU A 299 38.17 -18.05 -18.07
N SER A 300 38.89 -17.36 -17.20
CA SER A 300 39.96 -17.97 -16.39
C SER A 300 39.39 -18.95 -15.36
N SER A 301 38.27 -18.57 -14.70
CA SER A 301 37.52 -19.45 -13.79
C SER A 301 37.03 -20.71 -14.51
N PHE A 302 36.40 -20.54 -15.66
CA PHE A 302 35.90 -21.65 -16.49
C PHE A 302 37.01 -22.55 -16.96
N ASN A 303 38.14 -22.00 -17.40
CA ASN A 303 39.31 -22.78 -17.81
C ASN A 303 39.91 -23.58 -16.65
N SER A 304 39.92 -23.02 -15.45
CA SER A 304 40.38 -23.71 -14.24
C SER A 304 39.49 -24.92 -13.91
N ASP A 305 38.18 -24.76 -14.00
CA ASP A 305 37.21 -25.82 -13.73
C ASP A 305 37.26 -26.93 -14.76
N ILE A 306 37.46 -26.59 -16.04
CA ILE A 306 37.62 -27.56 -17.12
C ILE A 306 38.92 -28.39 -16.94
N ASN A 307 40.02 -27.71 -16.64
CA ASN A 307 41.29 -28.39 -16.41
C ASN A 307 41.27 -29.33 -15.19
N ARG A 308 40.54 -28.94 -14.11
CA ARG A 308 40.34 -29.83 -12.95
C ARG A 308 39.59 -31.10 -13.31
N ASN A 309 38.73 -31.08 -14.30
CA ASN A 309 37.95 -32.21 -14.77
C ASN A 309 38.66 -32.99 -15.91
N GLY A 310 39.94 -32.70 -16.19
CA GLY A 310 40.74 -33.40 -17.19
C GLY A 310 40.37 -33.10 -18.65
N ILE A 311 39.65 -32.01 -18.89
CA ILE A 311 39.21 -31.62 -20.22
C ILE A 311 40.15 -30.53 -20.78
N THR A 312 40.75 -30.75 -21.93
CA THR A 312 41.51 -29.71 -22.64
C THR A 312 40.61 -28.88 -23.53
N ALA A 313 40.45 -27.59 -23.23
CA ALA A 313 39.68 -26.67 -24.05
C ALA A 313 40.58 -25.58 -24.68
N ASN A 314 40.33 -25.28 -25.95
CA ASN A 314 41.00 -24.19 -26.65
C ASN A 314 40.08 -22.98 -26.68
N LEU A 315 40.31 -22.05 -25.76
CA LEU A 315 39.47 -20.84 -25.61
C LEU A 315 40.07 -19.69 -26.41
N ARG A 316 39.29 -19.12 -27.34
CA ARG A 316 39.64 -17.89 -28.06
C ARG A 316 38.52 -16.88 -27.83
N ALA A 317 38.81 -15.77 -27.21
CA ALA A 317 37.86 -14.67 -26.99
C ALA A 317 38.35 -13.45 -27.79
N ALA A 318 37.57 -13.05 -28.77
CA ALA A 318 37.71 -11.76 -29.46
C ALA A 318 36.64 -10.81 -28.92
N VAL A 319 36.95 -10.13 -27.80
CA VAL A 319 36.11 -9.10 -27.21
C VAL A 319 36.86 -7.78 -27.34
N PRO A 320 36.24 -6.75 -27.96
CA PRO A 320 36.86 -5.44 -28.13
C PRO A 320 37.12 -4.74 -26.80
#